data_8206d93880965425954ed6e6dee2c46c
#
_entry.id   8206d93880965425954ed6e6dee2c46c
#
_cell.length_a   1.000
_cell.length_b   1.000
_cell.length_c   1.000
_cell.angle_alpha   90.00
_cell.angle_beta   90.00
_cell.angle_gamma   90.00
#
_symmetry.space_group_name_H-M   'P 1'
#
loop_
_entity.id
_entity.type
_entity.pdbx_description
1 polymer ?
#
loop_
_entity_poly.entity_id
_entity_poly.type
_entity_poly.pdbx_seq_one_letter_code
_entity_poly.pdbx_strand_id
1 'polypeptide(L)'
;MIKNLLPLIIWPIVASLISFLIRANVMVSMLLFLGVPAIYLSIRKPSCMKMAAIFSAIASVPLAIIIDYVMELTGGWFLPYSAFGNFRLFGYVTIEQIIWLFLYLYLVAMFYENFVDKNCTQHQLYKPAVKFFAVIILIFFGLFLVVLLINPELLEIHYFYLKIGFLFVLPIIIFSLFKFPDFYRKFFWIGIYLISLSL
;
A
#
# COMPACT_ATOMS: atom_id res chain seq x y z
N MET A 1 -21.30 10.40 -8.58
CA MET A 1 -20.32 9.58 -7.87
C MET A 1 -20.30 8.14 -8.40
N ILE A 2 -21.42 7.44 -8.41
CA ILE A 2 -21.51 6.01 -8.81
C ILE A 2 -21.03 5.75 -10.24
N LYS A 3 -21.41 6.58 -11.23
CA LYS A 3 -20.97 6.42 -12.64
C LYS A 3 -19.45 6.42 -12.83
N ASN A 4 -18.73 7.11 -11.95
CA ASN A 4 -17.26 7.21 -12.01
C ASN A 4 -16.54 6.12 -11.18
N LEU A 5 -17.27 5.46 -10.28
CA LEU A 5 -16.77 4.36 -9.48
C LEU A 5 -16.91 3.01 -10.21
N LEU A 6 -17.92 2.89 -11.07
CA LEU A 6 -18.23 1.65 -11.79
C LEU A 6 -17.03 1.08 -12.58
N PRO A 7 -16.26 1.90 -13.35
CA PRO A 7 -15.08 1.38 -14.04
C PRO A 7 -14.05 0.77 -13.09
N LEU A 8 -13.86 1.37 -11.90
CA LEU A 8 -12.89 0.86 -10.91
C LEU A 8 -13.34 -0.44 -10.26
N ILE A 9 -14.66 -0.64 -10.07
CA ILE A 9 -15.21 -1.89 -9.51
C ILE A 9 -15.16 -3.02 -10.53
N ILE A 10 -15.40 -2.72 -11.82
CA ILE A 10 -15.37 -3.71 -12.89
C ILE A 10 -13.93 -4.06 -13.29
N TRP A 11 -13.00 -3.12 -13.15
CA TRP A 11 -11.63 -3.27 -13.62
C TRP A 11 -10.89 -4.51 -13.09
N PRO A 12 -10.98 -4.90 -11.81
CA PRO A 12 -10.33 -6.12 -11.33
C PRO A 12 -10.74 -7.38 -12.08
N ILE A 13 -12.02 -7.49 -12.46
CA ILE A 13 -12.53 -8.61 -13.26
C ILE A 13 -11.89 -8.61 -14.66
N VAL A 14 -11.84 -7.43 -15.30
CA VAL A 14 -11.22 -7.26 -16.62
C VAL A 14 -9.72 -7.54 -16.53
N ALA A 15 -9.03 -7.03 -15.52
CA ALA A 15 -7.61 -7.27 -15.28
C ALA A 15 -7.30 -8.76 -15.06
N SER A 16 -8.15 -9.48 -14.31
CA SER A 16 -8.05 -10.93 -14.13
C SER A 16 -8.12 -11.68 -15.47
N LEU A 17 -9.13 -11.36 -16.27
CA LEU A 17 -9.31 -12.00 -17.59
C LEU A 17 -8.12 -11.72 -18.51
N ILE A 18 -7.66 -10.46 -18.57
CA ILE A 18 -6.48 -10.09 -19.37
C ILE A 18 -5.25 -10.84 -18.87
N SER A 19 -4.97 -10.83 -17.57
CA SER A 19 -3.83 -11.51 -16.94
C SER A 19 -3.83 -13.00 -17.26
N PHE A 20 -4.99 -13.63 -17.19
CA PHE A 20 -5.15 -15.05 -17.52
C PHE A 20 -4.87 -15.33 -18.99
N LEU A 21 -5.45 -14.55 -19.91
CA LEU A 21 -5.32 -14.73 -21.36
C LEU A 21 -3.87 -14.58 -21.84
N ILE A 22 -3.15 -13.59 -21.31
CA ILE A 22 -1.74 -13.34 -21.71
C ILE A 22 -0.73 -14.13 -20.86
N ARG A 23 -1.18 -14.94 -19.91
CA ARG A 23 -0.33 -15.64 -18.93
C ARG A 23 0.65 -14.69 -18.27
N ALA A 24 0.10 -13.58 -17.76
CA ALA A 24 0.89 -12.48 -17.19
C ALA A 24 1.75 -12.98 -16.03
N ASN A 25 2.99 -12.50 -15.97
CA ASN A 25 3.81 -12.66 -14.77
C ASN A 25 3.33 -11.74 -13.64
N VAL A 26 3.88 -11.91 -12.44
CA VAL A 26 3.50 -11.15 -11.25
C VAL A 26 3.56 -9.63 -11.48
N MET A 27 4.63 -9.15 -12.13
CA MET A 27 4.83 -7.73 -12.40
C MET A 27 3.75 -7.16 -13.33
N VAL A 28 3.46 -7.86 -14.43
CA VAL A 28 2.43 -7.44 -15.39
C VAL A 28 1.05 -7.49 -14.76
N SER A 29 0.73 -8.54 -14.00
CA SER A 29 -0.53 -8.64 -13.27
C SER A 29 -0.69 -7.47 -12.29
N MET A 30 0.32 -7.18 -11.49
CA MET A 30 0.31 -6.07 -10.55
C MET A 30 0.09 -4.71 -11.23
N LEU A 31 0.76 -4.46 -12.36
CA LEU A 31 0.57 -3.24 -13.14
C LEU A 31 -0.84 -3.15 -13.73
N LEU A 32 -1.43 -4.25 -14.15
CA LEU A 32 -2.82 -4.29 -14.61
C LEU A 32 -3.78 -4.01 -13.45
N PHE A 33 -3.64 -4.68 -12.31
CA PHE A 33 -4.57 -4.53 -11.19
C PHE A 33 -4.48 -3.19 -10.48
N LEU A 34 -3.27 -2.69 -10.24
CA LEU A 34 -3.03 -1.48 -9.44
C LEU A 34 -2.61 -0.28 -10.30
N GLY A 35 -1.75 -0.49 -11.29
CA GLY A 35 -1.19 0.56 -12.12
C GLY A 35 -2.24 1.25 -13.01
N VAL A 36 -3.07 0.47 -13.70
CA VAL A 36 -4.10 1.03 -14.61
C VAL A 36 -5.13 1.86 -13.83
N PRO A 37 -5.73 1.41 -12.71
CA PRO A 37 -6.60 2.23 -11.89
C PRO A 37 -5.89 3.47 -11.32
N ALA A 38 -4.62 3.35 -10.94
CA ALA A 38 -3.82 4.46 -10.46
C ALA A 38 -3.63 5.53 -11.53
N ILE A 39 -3.30 5.14 -12.76
CA ILE A 39 -3.20 6.05 -13.90
C ILE A 39 -4.55 6.71 -14.20
N TYR A 40 -5.64 5.94 -14.24
CA TYR A 40 -6.98 6.45 -14.45
C TYR A 40 -7.34 7.56 -13.45
N LEU A 41 -7.10 7.32 -12.16
CA LEU A 41 -7.37 8.31 -11.11
C LEU A 41 -6.45 9.53 -11.20
N SER A 42 -5.19 9.32 -11.61
CA SER A 42 -4.20 10.39 -11.80
C SER A 42 -4.59 11.34 -12.91
N ILE A 43 -5.05 10.81 -14.05
CA ILE A 43 -5.53 11.63 -15.17
C ILE A 43 -6.75 12.47 -14.75
N ARG A 44 -7.60 11.94 -13.88
CA ARG A 44 -8.79 12.67 -13.40
C ARG A 44 -8.46 13.81 -12.44
N LYS A 45 -7.40 13.68 -11.64
CA LYS A 45 -7.01 14.68 -10.64
C LYS A 45 -5.50 14.87 -10.61
N PRO A 46 -4.90 15.43 -11.66
CA PRO A 46 -3.45 15.56 -11.81
C PRO A 46 -2.82 16.46 -10.74
N SER A 47 -3.58 17.40 -10.19
CA SER A 47 -3.10 18.28 -9.11
C SER A 47 -2.64 17.55 -7.85
N CYS A 48 -3.18 16.35 -7.56
CA CYS A 48 -2.87 15.57 -6.37
C CYS A 48 -1.78 14.51 -6.59
N MET A 49 -1.42 14.22 -7.85
CA MET A 49 -0.49 13.16 -8.22
C MET A 49 0.84 13.24 -7.46
N LYS A 50 1.48 14.41 -7.51
CA LYS A 50 2.80 14.60 -6.89
C LYS A 50 2.76 14.35 -5.39
N MET A 51 1.73 14.87 -4.72
CA MET A 51 1.54 14.70 -3.29
C MET A 51 1.28 13.24 -2.93
N ALA A 52 0.37 12.58 -3.63
CA ALA A 52 0.07 11.17 -3.42
C ALA A 52 1.30 10.28 -3.67
N ALA A 53 2.07 10.55 -4.74
CA ALA A 53 3.27 9.79 -5.06
C ALA A 53 4.35 9.93 -3.98
N ILE A 54 4.64 11.15 -3.52
CA ILE A 54 5.64 11.40 -2.47
C ILE A 54 5.21 10.73 -1.16
N PHE A 55 3.94 10.91 -0.75
CA PHE A 55 3.42 10.27 0.46
C PHE A 55 3.53 8.75 0.37
N SER A 56 3.08 8.17 -0.74
CA SER A 56 3.13 6.73 -0.95
C SER A 56 4.56 6.19 -0.97
N ALA A 57 5.51 6.89 -1.59
CA ALA A 57 6.91 6.47 -1.61
C ALA A 57 7.54 6.49 -0.20
N ILE A 58 7.32 7.55 0.58
CA ILE A 58 7.85 7.66 1.94
C ILE A 58 7.27 6.58 2.85
N ALA A 59 5.98 6.27 2.69
CA ALA A 59 5.33 5.26 3.52
C ALA A 59 5.63 3.84 3.04
N SER A 60 5.50 3.57 1.72
CA SER A 60 5.56 2.20 1.19
C SER A 60 6.94 1.59 1.22
N VAL A 61 7.99 2.33 0.85
CA VAL A 61 9.32 1.73 0.70
C VAL A 61 9.84 1.16 2.02
N PRO A 62 9.87 1.92 3.13
CA PRO A 62 10.30 1.37 4.41
C PRO A 62 9.37 0.25 4.91
N LEU A 63 8.05 0.43 4.79
CA LEU A 63 7.08 -0.56 5.26
C LEU A 63 7.14 -1.87 4.47
N ALA A 64 7.27 -1.81 3.13
CA ALA A 64 7.44 -2.99 2.31
C ALA A 64 8.67 -3.78 2.74
N ILE A 65 9.82 -3.10 2.89
CA ILE A 65 11.06 -3.76 3.28
C ILE A 65 10.91 -4.45 4.65
N ILE A 66 10.35 -3.76 5.65
CA ILE A 66 10.18 -4.34 6.99
C ILE A 66 9.22 -5.53 6.95
N ILE A 67 8.04 -5.33 6.37
CA ILE A 67 6.97 -6.33 6.39
C ILE A 67 7.39 -7.56 5.60
N ASP A 68 7.87 -7.38 4.38
CA ASP A 68 8.22 -8.50 3.51
C ASP A 68 9.45 -9.25 4.00
N TYR A 69 10.45 -8.55 4.56
CA TYR A 69 11.59 -9.19 5.18
C TYR A 69 11.15 -10.11 6.32
N VAL A 70 10.37 -9.60 7.27
CA VAL A 70 9.91 -10.39 8.42
C VAL A 70 9.01 -11.54 7.98
N MET A 71 8.14 -11.32 6.99
CA MET A 71 7.21 -12.34 6.51
C MET A 71 7.91 -13.47 5.75
N GLU A 72 8.88 -13.16 4.89
CA GLU A 72 9.64 -14.19 4.19
C GLU A 72 10.59 -14.93 5.15
N LEU A 73 11.21 -14.23 6.13
CA LEU A 73 12.03 -14.84 7.16
C LEU A 73 11.25 -15.85 8.00
N THR A 74 10.00 -15.56 8.34
CA THR A 74 9.13 -16.41 9.17
C THR A 74 8.33 -17.44 8.38
N GLY A 75 8.49 -17.48 7.05
CA GLY A 75 7.73 -18.38 6.16
C GLY A 75 6.26 -18.03 6.04
N GLY A 76 5.86 -16.79 6.36
CA GLY A 76 4.48 -16.31 6.25
C GLY A 76 4.00 -16.21 4.80
N TRP A 77 4.88 -15.82 3.91
CA TRP A 77 4.74 -15.93 2.46
C TRP A 77 6.10 -16.03 1.80
N PHE A 78 6.11 -16.39 0.54
CA PHE A 78 7.29 -16.47 -0.29
C PHE A 78 6.93 -16.19 -1.74
N LEU A 79 7.65 -15.29 -2.39
CA LEU A 79 7.52 -15.04 -3.82
C LEU A 79 8.61 -15.85 -4.57
N PRO A 80 8.23 -17.00 -5.17
CA PRO A 80 9.23 -17.92 -5.74
C PRO A 80 9.93 -17.37 -6.98
N TYR A 81 9.24 -16.51 -7.74
CA TYR A 81 9.75 -15.96 -8.99
C TYR A 81 9.68 -14.45 -8.99
N SER A 82 10.77 -13.79 -9.37
CA SER A 82 10.85 -12.34 -9.57
C SER A 82 11.09 -12.03 -11.05
N ALA A 83 10.46 -10.99 -11.55
CA ALA A 83 10.72 -10.46 -12.89
C ALA A 83 12.12 -9.84 -13.00
N PHE A 84 12.76 -9.51 -11.86
CA PHE A 84 14.10 -8.95 -11.76
C PHE A 84 15.17 -10.03 -11.48
N GLY A 85 14.86 -11.31 -11.76
CA GLY A 85 15.76 -12.43 -11.56
C GLY A 85 15.96 -12.78 -10.07
N ASN A 86 17.21 -13.11 -9.70
CA ASN A 86 17.52 -13.56 -8.35
C ASN A 86 17.83 -12.41 -7.36
N PHE A 87 17.66 -11.16 -7.79
CA PHE A 87 17.94 -10.03 -6.91
C PHE A 87 16.89 -9.92 -5.80
N ARG A 88 17.36 -9.99 -4.56
CA ARG A 88 16.54 -9.80 -3.35
C ARG A 88 17.26 -8.86 -2.39
N LEU A 89 16.58 -7.82 -1.97
CA LEU A 89 17.10 -6.89 -0.98
C LEU A 89 17.21 -7.63 0.37
N PHE A 90 18.37 -7.55 1.02
CA PHE A 90 18.69 -8.29 2.25
C PHE A 90 18.48 -9.82 2.16
N GLY A 91 18.49 -10.40 0.95
CA GLY A 91 18.30 -11.82 0.73
C GLY A 91 16.85 -12.31 0.66
N TYR A 92 15.88 -11.47 1.00
CA TYR A 92 14.46 -11.84 1.08
C TYR A 92 13.56 -10.98 0.17
N VAL A 93 13.57 -9.65 0.32
CA VAL A 93 12.60 -8.74 -0.27
C VAL A 93 12.80 -8.56 -1.77
N THR A 94 11.79 -8.81 -2.58
CA THR A 94 11.82 -8.57 -4.02
C THR A 94 11.42 -7.13 -4.36
N ILE A 95 11.87 -6.64 -5.52
CA ILE A 95 11.52 -5.28 -6.00
C ILE A 95 10.02 -5.18 -6.24
N GLU A 96 9.40 -6.25 -6.71
CA GLU A 96 7.95 -6.31 -6.97
C GLU A 96 7.13 -6.02 -5.72
N GLN A 97 7.54 -6.53 -4.57
CA GLN A 97 6.85 -6.29 -3.29
C GLN A 97 6.87 -4.80 -2.93
N ILE A 98 8.01 -4.14 -3.13
CA ILE A 98 8.14 -2.69 -2.90
C ILE A 98 7.24 -1.90 -3.86
N ILE A 99 7.25 -2.25 -5.16
CA ILE A 99 6.42 -1.60 -6.17
C ILE A 99 4.93 -1.88 -5.89
N TRP A 100 4.59 -3.10 -5.45
CA TRP A 100 3.23 -3.47 -5.11
C TRP A 100 2.67 -2.59 -3.99
N LEU A 101 3.40 -2.44 -2.89
CA LEU A 101 2.93 -1.62 -1.76
C LEU A 101 2.89 -0.13 -2.13
N PHE A 102 3.85 0.34 -2.94
CA PHE A 102 3.82 1.70 -3.47
C PHE A 102 2.56 1.95 -4.31
N LEU A 103 2.29 1.12 -5.29
CA LEU A 103 1.11 1.26 -6.16
C LEU A 103 -0.19 1.14 -5.36
N TYR A 104 -0.24 0.23 -4.38
CA TYR A 104 -1.39 0.06 -3.51
C TYR A 104 -1.69 1.32 -2.69
N LEU A 105 -0.69 1.87 -1.99
CA LEU A 105 -0.87 3.09 -1.21
C LEU A 105 -1.15 4.31 -2.10
N TYR A 106 -0.50 4.39 -3.25
CA TYR A 106 -0.76 5.45 -4.22
C TYR A 106 -2.20 5.38 -4.75
N LEU A 107 -2.67 4.21 -5.10
CA LEU A 107 -4.03 3.99 -5.56
C LEU A 107 -5.06 4.37 -4.48
N VAL A 108 -4.83 3.98 -3.23
CA VAL A 108 -5.69 4.34 -2.09
C VAL A 108 -5.70 5.85 -1.88
N ALA A 109 -4.54 6.50 -1.92
CA ALA A 109 -4.43 7.95 -1.78
C ALA A 109 -5.16 8.68 -2.90
N MET A 110 -4.94 8.28 -4.15
CA MET A 110 -5.62 8.86 -5.31
C MET A 110 -7.13 8.59 -5.31
N PHE A 111 -7.55 7.42 -4.83
CA PHE A 111 -8.97 7.12 -4.65
C PHE A 111 -9.60 8.06 -3.61
N TYR A 112 -8.96 8.23 -2.46
CA TYR A 112 -9.41 9.16 -1.43
C TYR A 112 -9.55 10.59 -1.98
N GLU A 113 -8.55 11.08 -2.66
CA GLU A 113 -8.53 12.43 -3.25
C GLU A 113 -9.62 12.62 -4.32
N ASN A 114 -9.91 11.60 -5.13
CA ASN A 114 -10.91 11.69 -6.18
C ASN A 114 -12.36 11.64 -5.69
N PHE A 115 -12.64 10.83 -4.67
CA PHE A 115 -14.01 10.51 -4.28
C PHE A 115 -14.41 11.02 -2.89
N VAL A 116 -13.44 11.22 -2.01
CA VAL A 116 -13.68 11.59 -0.61
C VAL A 116 -13.32 13.04 -0.33
N ASP A 117 -12.10 13.45 -0.66
CA ASP A 117 -11.64 14.82 -0.49
C ASP A 117 -11.58 15.54 -1.82
N LYS A 118 -12.53 16.46 -2.05
CA LYS A 118 -12.60 17.21 -3.29
C LYS A 118 -11.59 18.36 -3.36
N ASN A 119 -10.99 18.73 -2.24
CA ASN A 119 -10.11 19.89 -2.09
C ASN A 119 -8.66 19.45 -1.92
N CYS A 120 -8.02 19.05 -3.03
CA CYS A 120 -6.57 18.81 -3.02
C CYS A 120 -5.82 20.11 -2.79
N THR A 121 -5.52 20.43 -1.57
CA THR A 121 -4.65 21.55 -1.23
C THR A 121 -3.21 21.06 -1.17
N GLN A 122 -2.33 21.58 -2.02
CA GLN A 122 -0.90 21.23 -2.05
C GLN A 122 -0.20 21.42 -0.68
N HIS A 123 -0.82 22.18 0.22
CA HIS A 123 -0.33 22.40 1.58
C HIS A 123 -0.47 21.20 2.53
N GLN A 124 -1.13 20.11 2.14
CA GLN A 124 -1.36 18.98 3.06
C GLN A 124 -0.07 18.22 3.42
N LEU A 125 0.92 18.13 2.53
CA LEU A 125 2.22 17.52 2.83
C LEU A 125 3.00 18.27 3.92
N TYR A 126 2.71 19.55 4.10
CA TYR A 126 3.39 20.37 5.11
C TYR A 126 2.67 20.36 6.46
N LYS A 127 1.55 19.66 6.59
CA LYS A 127 0.89 19.51 7.89
C LYS A 127 1.82 18.78 8.87
N PRO A 128 1.92 19.25 10.11
CA PRO A 128 2.81 18.65 11.11
C PRO A 128 2.52 17.17 11.34
N ALA A 129 1.26 16.76 11.21
CA ALA A 129 0.87 15.35 11.33
C ALA A 129 1.50 14.44 10.26
N VAL A 130 1.61 14.89 9.00
CA VAL A 130 2.23 14.11 7.92
C VAL A 130 3.73 14.00 8.14
N LYS A 131 4.38 15.10 8.54
CA LYS A 131 5.81 15.08 8.90
C LYS A 131 6.08 14.16 10.09
N PHE A 132 5.26 14.23 11.12
CA PHE A 132 5.37 13.37 12.29
C PHE A 132 5.24 11.89 11.92
N PHE A 133 4.26 11.54 11.07
CA PHE A 133 4.08 10.18 10.58
C PHE A 133 5.28 9.68 9.75
N ALA A 134 5.81 10.53 8.86
CA ALA A 134 7.01 10.21 8.09
C ALA A 134 8.23 9.96 8.98
N VAL A 135 8.43 10.81 10.01
CA VAL A 135 9.52 10.64 10.98
C VAL A 135 9.37 9.33 11.76
N ILE A 136 8.16 8.99 12.19
CA ILE A 136 7.91 7.69 12.87
C ILE A 136 8.28 6.52 11.97
N ILE A 137 7.85 6.52 10.70
CA ILE A 137 8.20 5.45 9.76
C ILE A 137 9.72 5.33 9.59
N LEU A 138 10.42 6.47 9.45
CA LEU A 138 11.86 6.47 9.30
C LEU A 138 12.58 5.99 10.58
N ILE A 139 12.08 6.31 11.76
CA ILE A 139 12.61 5.79 13.03
C ILE A 139 12.44 4.26 13.09
N PHE A 140 11.24 3.75 12.77
CA PHE A 140 11.01 2.31 12.72
C PHE A 140 11.91 1.60 11.71
N PHE A 141 12.10 2.20 10.54
CA PHE A 141 13.02 1.68 9.53
C PHE A 141 14.47 1.70 10.00
N GLY A 142 14.90 2.77 10.66
CA GLY A 142 16.23 2.84 11.28
C GLY A 142 16.45 1.77 12.34
N LEU A 143 15.48 1.58 13.23
CA LEU A 143 15.50 0.51 14.24
C LEU A 143 15.57 -0.88 13.59
N PHE A 144 14.76 -1.11 12.55
CA PHE A 144 14.82 -2.35 11.78
C PHE A 144 16.22 -2.61 11.21
N LEU A 145 16.84 -1.61 10.59
CA LEU A 145 18.20 -1.77 10.05
C LEU A 145 19.24 -2.05 11.14
N VAL A 146 19.12 -1.39 12.30
CA VAL A 146 19.99 -1.66 13.45
C VAL A 146 19.84 -3.11 13.92
N VAL A 147 18.61 -3.60 14.11
CA VAL A 147 18.35 -4.98 14.52
C VAL A 147 18.86 -5.97 13.47
N LEU A 148 18.61 -5.69 12.18
CA LEU A 148 19.10 -6.51 11.07
C LEU A 148 20.62 -6.67 11.07
N LEU A 149 21.37 -5.61 11.40
CA LEU A 149 22.83 -5.62 11.42
C LEU A 149 23.42 -6.29 12.68
N ILE A 150 22.74 -6.17 13.83
CA ILE A 150 23.24 -6.69 15.10
C ILE A 150 22.82 -8.15 15.31
N ASN A 151 21.55 -8.44 15.16
CA ASN A 151 20.99 -9.77 15.38
C ASN A 151 19.70 -9.96 14.56
N PRO A 152 19.79 -10.46 13.32
CA PRO A 152 18.64 -10.67 12.46
C PRO A 152 17.64 -11.71 13.01
N GLU A 153 18.05 -12.61 13.90
CA GLU A 153 17.15 -13.60 14.51
C GLU A 153 16.02 -12.95 15.35
N LEU A 154 16.28 -11.75 15.89
CA LEU A 154 15.23 -11.00 16.61
C LEU A 154 14.08 -10.54 15.70
N LEU A 155 14.28 -10.56 14.38
CA LEU A 155 13.24 -10.25 13.40
C LEU A 155 12.36 -11.47 13.07
N GLU A 156 12.68 -12.65 13.59
CA GLU A 156 11.83 -13.82 13.44
C GLU A 156 10.61 -13.72 14.35
N ILE A 157 9.62 -12.94 13.93
CA ILE A 157 8.42 -12.64 14.70
C ILE A 157 7.26 -13.51 14.22
N HIS A 158 7.03 -14.64 14.85
CA HIS A 158 5.91 -15.51 14.54
C HIS A 158 4.56 -14.78 14.67
N TYR A 159 3.65 -15.03 13.74
CA TYR A 159 2.34 -14.36 13.64
C TYR A 159 2.45 -12.84 13.49
N PHE A 160 3.46 -12.36 12.76
CA PHE A 160 3.75 -10.94 12.60
C PHE A 160 2.55 -10.10 12.12
N TYR A 161 1.83 -10.57 11.09
CA TYR A 161 0.62 -9.88 10.61
C TYR A 161 -0.45 -9.74 11.66
N LEU A 162 -0.70 -10.81 12.40
CA LEU A 162 -1.71 -10.78 13.45
C LEU A 162 -1.30 -9.79 14.55
N LYS A 163 -0.04 -9.78 14.94
CA LYS A 163 0.48 -8.84 15.93
C LYS A 163 0.40 -7.40 15.45
N ILE A 164 0.82 -7.10 14.22
CA ILE A 164 0.69 -5.74 13.65
C ILE A 164 -0.78 -5.35 13.52
N GLY A 165 -1.63 -6.25 13.02
CA GLY A 165 -3.06 -6.00 12.90
C GLY A 165 -3.70 -5.59 14.22
N PHE A 166 -3.45 -6.34 15.28
CA PHE A 166 -4.02 -6.06 16.60
C PHE A 166 -3.37 -4.88 17.32
N LEU A 167 -2.05 -4.71 17.24
CA LEU A 167 -1.33 -3.69 18.00
C LEU A 167 -1.34 -2.31 17.35
N PHE A 168 -1.39 -2.24 16.02
CA PHE A 168 -1.30 -0.97 15.29
C PHE A 168 -2.53 -0.67 14.47
N VAL A 169 -2.98 -1.61 13.61
CA VAL A 169 -4.06 -1.31 12.67
C VAL A 169 -5.40 -1.18 13.39
N LEU A 170 -5.73 -2.12 14.26
CA LEU A 170 -7.01 -2.10 15.00
C LEU A 170 -7.17 -0.87 15.89
N PRO A 171 -6.19 -0.45 16.71
CA PRO A 171 -6.29 0.78 17.50
C PRO A 171 -6.44 2.05 16.65
N ILE A 172 -5.73 2.13 15.50
CA ILE A 172 -5.87 3.27 14.59
C ILE A 172 -7.29 3.33 14.01
N ILE A 173 -7.84 2.19 13.60
CA ILE A 173 -9.22 2.11 13.08
C ILE A 173 -10.20 2.55 14.18
N ILE A 174 -10.10 1.96 15.37
CA ILE A 174 -10.98 2.29 16.50
C ILE A 174 -10.90 3.79 16.83
N PHE A 175 -9.69 4.33 16.99
CA PHE A 175 -9.48 5.75 17.28
C PHE A 175 -10.07 6.65 16.18
N SER A 176 -9.88 6.29 14.91
CA SER A 176 -10.41 7.04 13.77
C SER A 176 -11.94 7.05 13.74
N LEU A 177 -12.57 5.91 14.05
CA LEU A 177 -14.04 5.80 14.13
C LEU A 177 -14.62 6.66 15.25
N PHE A 178 -13.96 6.71 16.43
CA PHE A 178 -14.40 7.54 17.54
C PHE A 178 -14.22 9.03 17.29
N LYS A 179 -13.08 9.42 16.70
CA LYS A 179 -12.74 10.84 16.52
C LYS A 179 -13.42 11.48 15.31
N PHE A 180 -13.76 10.68 14.29
CA PHE A 180 -14.29 11.16 13.02
C PHE A 180 -15.51 10.34 12.57
N PRO A 181 -16.69 10.48 13.24
CA PRO A 181 -17.88 9.69 12.92
C PRO A 181 -18.36 9.87 11.47
N ASP A 182 -18.15 11.05 10.87
CA ASP A 182 -18.45 11.28 9.45
C ASP A 182 -17.54 10.50 8.49
N PHE A 183 -16.42 10.02 8.99
CA PHE A 183 -15.46 9.21 8.25
C PHE A 183 -16.00 7.80 7.98
N TYR A 184 -16.91 7.30 8.83
CA TYR A 184 -17.51 5.96 8.69
C TYR A 184 -18.14 5.74 7.31
N ARG A 185 -18.94 6.67 6.81
CA ARG A 185 -19.55 6.57 5.47
C ARG A 185 -18.51 6.57 4.36
N LYS A 186 -17.43 7.30 4.54
CA LYS A 186 -16.35 7.42 3.56
C LYS A 186 -15.46 6.17 3.56
N PHE A 187 -15.15 5.63 4.73
CA PHE A 187 -14.42 4.37 4.88
C PHE A 187 -15.17 3.17 4.30
N PHE A 188 -16.48 3.13 4.42
CA PHE A 188 -17.31 2.07 3.85
C PHE A 188 -17.10 1.92 2.34
N TRP A 189 -17.08 3.02 1.59
CA TRP A 189 -16.85 2.99 0.14
C TRP A 189 -15.43 2.60 -0.23
N ILE A 190 -14.44 3.05 0.55
CA ILE A 190 -13.04 2.64 0.37
C ILE A 190 -12.91 1.14 0.68
N GLY A 191 -13.55 0.66 1.74
CA GLY A 191 -13.55 -0.75 2.12
C GLY A 191 -14.13 -1.65 1.02
N ILE A 192 -15.27 -1.28 0.45
CA ILE A 192 -15.86 -2.02 -0.70
C ILE A 192 -14.87 -2.08 -1.87
N TYR A 193 -14.23 -0.95 -2.20
CA TYR A 193 -13.26 -0.91 -3.27
C TYR A 193 -12.04 -1.79 -2.98
N LEU A 194 -11.48 -1.74 -1.77
CA LEU A 194 -10.34 -2.56 -1.38
C LEU A 194 -10.68 -4.06 -1.36
N ILE A 195 -11.88 -4.43 -0.91
CA ILE A 195 -12.36 -5.82 -0.98
C ILE A 195 -12.46 -6.28 -2.45
N SER A 196 -12.93 -5.41 -3.36
CA SER A 196 -13.01 -5.76 -4.78
C SER A 196 -11.63 -5.96 -5.43
N LEU A 197 -10.57 -5.37 -4.87
CA LEU A 197 -9.18 -5.58 -5.32
C LEU A 197 -8.54 -6.86 -4.75
N SER A 198 -9.10 -7.39 -3.66
CA SER A 198 -8.58 -8.59 -2.99
C SER A 198 -9.26 -9.90 -3.44
N LEU A 199 -10.30 -9.79 -4.24
CA LEU A 199 -10.99 -10.93 -4.89
C LEU A 199 -10.35 -11.28 -6.23
#